data_9c66c833db40544edce2bd238673ce6d
#
_entry.id   9c66c833db40544edce2bd238673ce6d
#
_cell.length_a   1.000
_cell.length_b   1.000
_cell.length_c   1.000
_cell.angle_alpha   90.00
_cell.angle_beta   90.00
_cell.angle_gamma   90.00
#
_symmetry.space_group_name_H-M   'P 1'
#
loop_
_entity.id
_entity.type
_entity.pdbx_description
1 polymer ?
#
loop_
_entity_poly.entity_id
_entity_poly.type
_entity_poly.pdbx_seq_one_letter_code
_entity_poly.pdbx_strand_id
1 'polypeptide(L)'
;MISVRYSLLRTSVALFFLLSLCLSACAPGTGPLAGGNWQLSGLQHQHIRVLEVDFDNTQMLYAGDTQQGVFVSTDSGQHWTQRSIGLPLPIAINALSFETTGKKLYAATDKGIFLSIDASQHWQAVGNVGSDLPADNYTTLAFDSNAPHIIYAGTAHYGVYISTNDGASWSAANTGLPTDDAVNSLTYDSIQHQLWAATDQGIYRSENRGVTWRAFNNGLPTNVIVNTVQVAGLSGGAQGLVFAGTSHGFYRSQDSGAHWMSSEESLFGTSIHIILIDFRSATTIYIGTDIGALRSDDNGQDWGEIGAGLSRGKPVYALKLGASDYSQLYAAADDVYLYPGSSSGLSFTHLLPILLVLVFFYLLYRIALRGMNRRRQALKPERIIESPPTSQSPPSSRVNGNNPTTLSDLK
;
A
#
# COMPACT_ATOMS: atom_id res chain seq x y z
N MET A 1 -10.65 -59.93 -1.69
CA MET A 1 -10.69 -58.62 -2.42
C MET A 1 -11.25 -57.44 -1.60
N ILE A 2 -11.92 -57.69 -0.51
CA ILE A 2 -12.58 -56.63 0.34
C ILE A 2 -11.62 -55.98 1.35
N SER A 3 -10.61 -56.68 1.88
CA SER A 3 -9.69 -56.15 2.90
C SER A 3 -8.69 -55.10 2.38
N VAL A 4 -8.36 -55.07 1.10
CA VAL A 4 -7.40 -54.12 0.51
C VAL A 4 -8.06 -52.77 0.24
N ARG A 5 -9.39 -52.72 0.01
CA ARG A 5 -10.10 -51.43 -0.16
C ARG A 5 -10.27 -50.64 1.13
N TYR A 6 -10.37 -51.29 2.28
CA TYR A 6 -10.48 -50.61 3.57
C TYR A 6 -9.16 -49.98 4.06
N SER A 7 -8.02 -50.56 3.69
CA SER A 7 -6.69 -50.02 4.02
C SER A 7 -6.39 -48.75 3.23
N LEU A 8 -6.76 -48.65 1.95
CA LEU A 8 -6.57 -47.48 1.11
C LEU A 8 -7.51 -46.33 1.48
N LEU A 9 -8.70 -46.60 1.97
CA LEU A 9 -9.65 -45.58 2.42
C LEU A 9 -9.21 -44.93 3.76
N ARG A 10 -8.64 -45.72 4.69
CA ARG A 10 -8.11 -45.20 5.97
C ARG A 10 -6.89 -44.35 5.79
N THR A 11 -5.99 -44.65 4.88
CA THR A 11 -4.81 -43.84 4.58
C THR A 11 -5.19 -42.55 3.85
N SER A 12 -6.21 -42.54 2.98
CA SER A 12 -6.70 -41.33 2.33
C SER A 12 -7.40 -40.37 3.31
N VAL A 13 -8.17 -40.87 4.27
CA VAL A 13 -8.85 -40.04 5.29
C VAL A 13 -7.85 -39.46 6.28
N ALA A 14 -6.81 -40.22 6.69
CA ALA A 14 -5.75 -39.73 7.56
C ALA A 14 -4.89 -38.62 6.87
N LEU A 15 -4.69 -38.77 5.54
CA LEU A 15 -3.96 -37.75 4.75
C LEU A 15 -4.77 -36.47 4.56
N PHE A 16 -6.10 -36.58 4.42
CA PHE A 16 -6.99 -35.42 4.35
C PHE A 16 -7.06 -34.65 5.69
N PHE A 17 -7.04 -35.35 6.83
CA PHE A 17 -6.98 -34.74 8.16
C PHE A 17 -5.63 -34.08 8.44
N LEU A 18 -4.53 -34.66 8.02
CA LEU A 18 -3.20 -34.03 8.12
C LEU A 18 -3.06 -32.80 7.20
N LEU A 19 -3.65 -32.82 6.00
CA LEU A 19 -3.68 -31.67 5.10
C LEU A 19 -4.58 -30.54 5.63
N SER A 20 -5.71 -30.87 6.27
CA SER A 20 -6.60 -29.88 6.89
C SER A 20 -6.00 -29.25 8.16
N LEU A 21 -5.19 -29.97 8.92
CA LEU A 21 -4.46 -29.42 10.07
C LEU A 21 -3.33 -28.49 9.62
N CYS A 22 -2.69 -28.71 8.48
CA CYS A 22 -1.70 -27.77 7.95
C CYS A 22 -2.32 -26.51 7.34
N LEU A 23 -3.58 -26.57 6.87
CA LEU A 23 -4.31 -25.39 6.36
C LEU A 23 -4.94 -24.54 7.45
N SER A 24 -5.22 -25.08 8.63
CA SER A 24 -5.73 -24.30 9.77
C SER A 24 -4.63 -23.61 10.60
N ALA A 25 -3.35 -23.84 10.30
CA ALA A 25 -2.24 -23.15 10.95
C ALA A 25 -1.82 -21.83 10.24
N CYS A 26 -2.50 -21.45 9.17
CA CYS A 26 -2.37 -20.13 8.51
C CYS A 26 -3.65 -19.33 8.72
N ALA A 27 -4.04 -19.11 9.97
CA ALA A 27 -4.77 -17.89 10.31
C ALA A 27 -3.78 -16.73 10.10
N PRO A 28 -4.16 -15.61 9.46
CA PRO A 28 -3.32 -14.43 9.44
C PRO A 28 -3.15 -13.97 10.89
N GLY A 29 -2.06 -14.40 11.51
CA GLY A 29 -1.66 -13.89 12.80
C GLY A 29 -1.26 -12.44 12.63
N THR A 30 -1.72 -11.58 13.52
CA THR A 30 -1.24 -10.24 13.81
C THR A 30 0.21 -10.29 14.34
N GLY A 31 1.10 -10.95 13.61
CA GLY A 31 2.54 -10.93 13.87
C GLY A 31 3.18 -9.78 13.10
N PRO A 32 4.33 -9.26 13.57
CA PRO A 32 5.09 -8.27 12.80
C PRO A 32 5.29 -8.81 11.38
N LEU A 33 5.21 -7.94 10.36
CA LEU A 33 5.45 -8.31 8.97
C LEU A 33 6.77 -9.10 8.90
N ALA A 34 6.67 -10.41 8.81
CA ALA A 34 7.83 -11.27 8.69
C ALA A 34 8.44 -11.05 7.31
N GLY A 35 9.45 -10.16 7.21
CA GLY A 35 10.08 -10.00 5.90
C GLY A 35 11.19 -8.99 5.78
N GLY A 36 11.19 -7.89 6.43
CA GLY A 36 12.20 -6.88 6.22
C GLY A 36 12.55 -6.06 7.47
N ASN A 37 13.76 -5.53 7.45
CA ASN A 37 14.16 -4.48 8.38
C ASN A 37 14.20 -3.17 7.60
N TRP A 38 13.91 -2.07 8.29
CA TRP A 38 14.12 -0.75 7.76
C TRP A 38 15.61 -0.54 7.44
N GLN A 39 15.87 0.03 6.30
CA GLN A 39 17.20 0.32 5.80
C GLN A 39 17.32 1.84 5.56
N LEU A 40 18.47 2.41 5.89
CA LEU A 40 18.76 3.79 5.51
C LEU A 40 18.78 3.91 3.99
N SER A 41 18.06 4.89 3.48
CA SER A 41 17.94 5.19 2.05
C SER A 41 18.82 6.38 1.71
N GLY A 42 20.04 6.19 1.28
CA GLY A 42 20.94 7.17 0.69
C GLY A 42 21.01 8.62 1.23
N LEU A 43 19.97 9.12 1.89
CA LEU A 43 19.89 10.47 2.46
C LEU A 43 20.00 10.39 3.99
N GLN A 44 21.13 10.83 4.50
CA GLN A 44 21.50 10.75 5.92
C GLN A 44 21.92 12.10 6.47
N HIS A 45 21.85 12.25 7.79
CA HIS A 45 22.29 13.45 8.54
C HIS A 45 21.54 14.72 8.12
N GLN A 46 20.27 14.55 7.77
CA GLN A 46 19.33 15.61 7.42
C GLN A 46 18.23 15.69 8.49
N HIS A 47 17.35 16.68 8.34
CA HIS A 47 16.18 16.82 9.19
C HIS A 47 14.91 16.67 8.32
N ILE A 48 14.77 15.48 7.72
CA ILE A 48 13.67 15.17 6.79
C ILE A 48 12.39 14.91 7.57
N ARG A 49 11.34 15.65 7.22
CA ARG A 49 10.00 15.51 7.80
C ARG A 49 8.91 15.26 6.78
N VAL A 50 9.21 15.46 5.51
CA VAL A 50 8.25 15.34 4.42
C VAL A 50 8.78 14.38 3.37
N LEU A 51 7.92 13.51 2.87
CA LEU A 51 8.18 12.66 1.72
C LEU A 51 7.04 12.79 0.72
N GLU A 52 7.36 12.75 -0.56
CA GLU A 52 6.40 12.64 -1.64
C GLU A 52 6.93 11.68 -2.71
N VAL A 53 6.01 11.00 -3.41
CA VAL A 53 6.31 9.99 -4.41
C VAL A 53 5.64 10.40 -5.72
N ASP A 54 6.40 10.36 -6.81
CA ASP A 54 5.86 10.62 -8.13
C ASP A 54 5.21 9.33 -8.69
N PHE A 55 3.90 9.33 -8.85
CA PHE A 55 3.17 8.16 -9.38
C PHE A 55 3.30 8.01 -10.90
N ASP A 56 3.65 9.09 -11.62
CA ASP A 56 3.91 9.04 -13.07
C ASP A 56 5.35 8.57 -13.36
N ASN A 57 6.29 8.91 -12.46
CA ASN A 57 7.68 8.44 -12.53
C ASN A 57 8.05 7.69 -11.25
N THR A 58 7.75 6.41 -11.23
CA THR A 58 7.78 5.54 -10.06
C THR A 58 9.13 5.38 -9.36
N GLN A 59 10.21 5.89 -9.94
CA GLN A 59 11.55 5.91 -9.33
C GLN A 59 11.87 7.25 -8.64
N MET A 60 11.00 8.26 -8.83
CA MET A 60 11.23 9.58 -8.25
C MET A 60 10.60 9.70 -6.87
N LEU A 61 11.43 10.16 -5.93
CA LEU A 61 11.06 10.51 -4.57
C LEU A 61 11.49 11.92 -4.27
N TYR A 62 10.73 12.61 -3.45
CA TYR A 62 11.01 13.95 -2.97
C TYR A 62 11.03 13.94 -1.44
N ALA A 63 12.04 14.58 -0.85
CA ALA A 63 12.18 14.72 0.59
C ALA A 63 12.31 16.21 0.95
N GLY A 64 11.51 16.64 1.91
CA GLY A 64 11.54 18.00 2.44
C GLY A 64 12.31 18.07 3.75
N ASP A 65 13.32 18.92 3.79
CA ASP A 65 14.15 19.21 4.95
C ASP A 65 13.67 20.47 5.68
N THR A 66 13.97 20.57 6.97
CA THR A 66 13.55 21.72 7.80
C THR A 66 14.39 22.99 7.60
N GLN A 67 15.47 22.93 6.82
CA GLN A 67 16.37 24.07 6.57
C GLN A 67 16.94 24.11 5.15
N GLN A 68 17.16 22.95 4.53
CA GLN A 68 17.89 22.82 3.28
C GLN A 68 16.99 22.73 2.04
N GLY A 69 15.67 22.81 2.23
CA GLY A 69 14.71 22.76 1.14
C GLY A 69 14.43 21.32 0.66
N VAL A 70 14.48 21.08 -0.66
CA VAL A 70 14.02 19.83 -1.27
C VAL A 70 15.19 19.01 -1.77
N PHE A 71 15.18 17.71 -1.47
CA PHE A 71 16.04 16.66 -2.05
C PHE A 71 15.22 15.76 -2.95
N VAL A 72 15.82 15.30 -4.03
CA VAL A 72 15.18 14.42 -5.02
C VAL A 72 16.03 13.20 -5.27
N SER A 73 15.42 12.03 -5.26
CA SER A 73 15.97 10.79 -5.78
C SER A 73 15.31 10.45 -7.10
N THR A 74 16.08 9.90 -8.05
CA THR A 74 15.60 9.39 -9.34
C THR A 74 15.81 7.88 -9.48
N ASP A 75 16.18 7.22 -8.40
CA ASP A 75 16.53 5.79 -8.34
C ASP A 75 15.96 5.08 -7.12
N SER A 76 14.72 5.43 -6.76
CA SER A 76 13.98 4.83 -5.64
C SER A 76 14.69 4.98 -4.29
N GLY A 77 15.34 6.14 -4.06
CA GLY A 77 15.94 6.49 -2.78
C GLY A 77 17.38 6.05 -2.58
N GLN A 78 18.06 5.50 -3.60
CA GLN A 78 19.46 5.08 -3.47
C GLN A 78 20.41 6.27 -3.42
N HIS A 79 20.18 7.28 -4.27
CA HIS A 79 20.96 8.52 -4.31
C HIS A 79 20.03 9.72 -4.29
N TRP A 80 20.47 10.78 -3.64
CA TRP A 80 19.70 12.01 -3.48
C TRP A 80 20.50 13.23 -3.91
N THR A 81 19.80 14.18 -4.52
CA THR A 81 20.36 15.45 -4.98
C THR A 81 19.48 16.58 -4.49
N GLN A 82 20.07 17.62 -3.90
CA GLN A 82 19.35 18.82 -3.54
C GLN A 82 18.85 19.57 -4.79
N ARG A 83 17.57 19.89 -4.84
CA ARG A 83 16.91 20.64 -5.91
C ARG A 83 16.06 21.76 -5.34
N SER A 84 16.72 22.84 -4.96
CA SER A 84 16.12 23.97 -4.25
C SER A 84 16.31 25.31 -4.99
N ILE A 85 16.59 25.28 -6.32
CA ILE A 85 16.76 26.52 -7.11
C ILE A 85 15.45 27.30 -7.13
N GLY A 86 15.48 28.55 -6.67
CA GLY A 86 14.30 29.41 -6.55
C GLY A 86 13.65 29.41 -5.16
N LEU A 87 14.06 28.50 -4.26
CA LEU A 87 13.67 28.56 -2.85
C LEU A 87 14.60 29.50 -2.07
N PRO A 88 14.07 30.36 -1.16
CA PRO A 88 14.86 31.29 -0.36
C PRO A 88 15.48 30.62 0.86
N LEU A 89 16.56 29.86 0.67
CA LEU A 89 17.27 29.13 1.73
C LEU A 89 17.85 30.07 2.83
N PRO A 90 17.91 29.63 4.11
CA PRO A 90 17.34 28.39 4.65
C PRO A 90 15.80 28.44 4.64
N ILE A 91 15.16 27.29 4.40
CA ILE A 91 13.70 27.19 4.32
C ILE A 91 13.24 25.84 4.85
N ALA A 92 12.18 25.84 5.64
CA ALA A 92 11.53 24.62 6.11
C ALA A 92 10.45 24.17 5.11
N ILE A 93 10.54 22.93 4.65
CA ILE A 93 9.49 22.28 3.86
C ILE A 93 8.56 21.56 4.81
N ASN A 94 7.32 22.02 4.93
CA ASN A 94 6.30 21.44 5.81
C ASN A 94 5.38 20.44 5.11
N ALA A 95 5.12 20.68 3.81
CA ALA A 95 4.40 19.73 2.96
C ALA A 95 4.92 19.80 1.53
N LEU A 96 4.95 18.62 0.88
CA LEU A 96 5.13 18.46 -0.57
C LEU A 96 3.94 17.69 -1.08
N SER A 97 3.32 18.15 -2.16
CA SER A 97 2.18 17.46 -2.71
C SER A 97 2.03 17.76 -4.21
N PHE A 98 1.81 16.70 -4.99
CA PHE A 98 1.38 16.85 -6.37
C PHE A 98 -0.08 17.28 -6.43
N GLU A 99 -0.39 18.15 -7.37
CA GLU A 99 -1.78 18.35 -7.75
C GLU A 99 -2.32 17.09 -8.44
N THR A 100 -3.63 16.97 -8.58
CA THR A 100 -4.29 15.72 -8.98
C THR A 100 -3.93 15.20 -10.39
N THR A 101 -3.32 16.03 -11.26
CA THR A 101 -2.83 15.58 -12.58
C THR A 101 -1.38 15.07 -12.54
N GLY A 102 -0.70 15.19 -11.37
CA GLY A 102 0.67 14.70 -11.16
C GLY A 102 1.78 15.54 -11.80
N LYS A 103 1.46 16.68 -12.42
CA LYS A 103 2.44 17.48 -13.18
C LYS A 103 3.01 18.68 -12.43
N LYS A 104 2.29 19.17 -11.43
CA LYS A 104 2.68 20.33 -10.62
C LYS A 104 2.94 19.87 -9.20
N LEU A 105 4.15 20.12 -8.72
CA LEU A 105 4.54 19.86 -7.34
C LEU A 105 4.52 21.16 -6.55
N TYR A 106 3.75 21.19 -5.48
CA TYR A 106 3.67 22.33 -4.59
C TYR A 106 4.40 22.04 -3.27
N ALA A 107 5.04 23.07 -2.73
CA ALA A 107 5.68 23.04 -1.42
C ALA A 107 5.03 24.09 -0.51
N ALA A 108 4.49 23.64 0.63
CA ALA A 108 4.14 24.52 1.73
C ALA A 108 5.37 24.71 2.63
N THR A 109 5.69 25.94 2.96
CA THR A 109 6.93 26.28 3.67
C THR A 109 6.71 27.34 4.75
N ASP A 110 7.73 27.58 5.57
CA ASP A 110 7.77 28.68 6.54
C ASP A 110 7.91 30.09 5.89
N LYS A 111 8.01 30.15 4.55
CA LYS A 111 8.22 31.40 3.80
C LYS A 111 7.23 31.58 2.65
N GLY A 112 6.17 30.81 2.60
CA GLY A 112 5.17 30.86 1.56
C GLY A 112 4.93 29.53 0.88
N ILE A 113 4.20 29.57 -0.23
CA ILE A 113 3.92 28.42 -1.08
C ILE A 113 4.71 28.54 -2.36
N PHE A 114 5.34 27.44 -2.78
CA PHE A 114 6.15 27.39 -4.01
C PHE A 114 5.63 26.28 -4.93
N LEU A 115 5.81 26.50 -6.23
CA LEU A 115 5.40 25.59 -7.31
C LEU A 115 6.63 25.21 -8.14
N SER A 116 6.76 23.94 -8.45
CA SER A 116 7.63 23.41 -9.50
C SER A 116 6.80 22.67 -10.55
N ILE A 117 7.14 22.89 -11.83
CA ILE A 117 6.54 22.20 -12.99
C ILE A 117 7.56 21.37 -13.78
N ASP A 118 8.77 21.23 -13.25
CA ASP A 118 9.91 20.60 -13.91
C ASP A 118 10.66 19.60 -13.00
N ALA A 119 9.89 18.84 -12.23
CA ALA A 119 10.42 17.84 -11.30
C ALA A 119 11.40 18.43 -10.28
N SER A 120 11.03 19.54 -9.65
CA SER A 120 11.79 20.24 -8.62
C SER A 120 13.12 20.85 -9.09
N GLN A 121 13.34 20.99 -10.41
CA GLN A 121 14.56 21.67 -10.89
C GLN A 121 14.51 23.17 -10.56
N HIS A 122 13.34 23.79 -10.71
CA HIS A 122 13.11 25.20 -10.36
C HIS A 122 11.82 25.36 -9.59
N TRP A 123 11.84 26.29 -8.65
CA TRP A 123 10.70 26.65 -7.81
C TRP A 123 10.32 28.12 -8.02
N GLN A 124 9.04 28.41 -8.03
CA GLN A 124 8.49 29.75 -8.15
C GLN A 124 7.51 29.98 -6.99
N ALA A 125 7.57 31.13 -6.36
CA ALA A 125 6.58 31.50 -5.37
C ALA A 125 5.21 31.67 -6.03
N VAL A 126 4.15 31.15 -5.40
CA VAL A 126 2.76 31.36 -5.83
C VAL A 126 2.07 32.40 -4.93
N GLY A 127 0.98 32.99 -5.41
CA GLY A 127 0.27 34.04 -4.68
C GLY A 127 0.87 35.41 -4.90
N ASN A 128 1.02 35.82 -6.15
CA ASN A 128 1.54 37.14 -6.53
C ASN A 128 0.61 38.27 -6.12
N VAL A 129 1.05 39.49 -6.39
CA VAL A 129 0.43 40.78 -6.05
C VAL A 129 -1.10 40.79 -6.13
N GLY A 130 -1.76 41.03 -4.99
CA GLY A 130 -3.22 41.02 -4.87
C GLY A 130 -3.80 39.74 -4.26
N SER A 131 -2.96 38.81 -3.85
CA SER A 131 -3.33 37.66 -3.04
C SER A 131 -3.44 38.03 -1.55
N ASP A 132 -4.48 37.53 -0.89
CA ASP A 132 -4.63 37.72 0.56
C ASP A 132 -3.77 36.74 1.39
N LEU A 133 -2.80 36.05 0.76
CA LEU A 133 -1.90 35.13 1.47
C LEU A 133 -1.05 35.91 2.50
N PRO A 134 -1.16 35.58 3.78
CA PRO A 134 -0.30 36.19 4.80
C PRO A 134 1.13 35.69 4.70
N ALA A 135 2.07 36.46 5.20
CA ALA A 135 3.40 35.95 5.50
C ALA A 135 3.31 35.07 6.76
N ASP A 136 3.17 33.79 6.56
CA ASP A 136 3.02 32.80 7.63
C ASP A 136 3.73 31.48 7.29
N ASN A 137 3.79 30.60 8.27
CA ASN A 137 4.22 29.24 8.14
C ASN A 137 3.05 28.42 7.58
N TYR A 138 3.15 27.99 6.33
CA TYR A 138 2.19 27.11 5.67
C TYR A 138 2.51 25.67 6.05
N THR A 139 1.56 24.98 6.66
CA THR A 139 1.73 23.67 7.29
C THR A 139 1.33 22.51 6.39
N THR A 140 0.30 22.72 5.56
CA THR A 140 -0.32 21.64 4.79
C THR A 140 -0.96 22.16 3.49
N LEU A 141 -1.09 21.27 2.51
CA LEU A 141 -1.81 21.51 1.25
C LEU A 141 -2.81 20.38 1.01
N ALA A 142 -3.96 20.71 0.45
CA ALA A 142 -4.92 19.75 -0.08
C ALA A 142 -5.45 20.22 -1.45
N PHE A 143 -5.84 19.26 -2.29
CA PHE A 143 -6.33 19.50 -3.64
C PHE A 143 -7.72 18.91 -3.81
N ASP A 144 -8.60 19.67 -4.45
CA ASP A 144 -9.91 19.17 -4.86
C ASP A 144 -9.71 18.27 -6.09
N SER A 145 -9.76 16.96 -5.90
CA SER A 145 -9.57 15.99 -7.00
C SER A 145 -10.67 16.05 -8.06
N ASN A 146 -11.80 16.66 -7.76
CA ASN A 146 -12.89 16.87 -8.72
C ASN A 146 -12.77 18.22 -9.44
N ALA A 147 -11.88 19.12 -8.96
CA ALA A 147 -11.59 20.42 -9.56
C ALA A 147 -10.11 20.75 -9.36
N PRO A 148 -9.19 20.20 -10.20
CA PRO A 148 -7.75 20.24 -9.98
C PRO A 148 -7.11 21.62 -9.78
N HIS A 149 -7.76 22.68 -10.27
CA HIS A 149 -7.33 24.06 -10.10
C HIS A 149 -7.66 24.65 -8.71
N ILE A 150 -8.38 23.91 -7.86
CA ILE A 150 -8.70 24.32 -6.51
C ILE A 150 -7.68 23.73 -5.54
N ILE A 151 -7.03 24.62 -4.78
CA ILE A 151 -6.00 24.28 -3.81
C ILE A 151 -6.39 24.88 -2.48
N TYR A 152 -6.19 24.12 -1.40
CA TYR A 152 -6.34 24.58 -0.03
C TYR A 152 -4.97 24.58 0.65
N ALA A 153 -4.70 25.61 1.43
CA ALA A 153 -3.48 25.75 2.23
C ALA A 153 -3.84 26.01 3.69
N GLY A 154 -3.30 25.19 4.58
CA GLY A 154 -3.38 25.40 6.01
C GLY A 154 -2.18 26.20 6.50
N THR A 155 -2.37 27.02 7.53
CA THR A 155 -1.36 27.89 8.12
C THR A 155 -1.23 27.63 9.62
N ALA A 156 -0.12 28.10 10.19
CA ALA A 156 0.12 27.98 11.63
C ALA A 156 -0.75 28.95 12.47
N HIS A 157 -1.22 30.08 11.90
CA HIS A 157 -1.92 31.09 12.71
C HIS A 157 -3.17 31.70 12.05
N TYR A 158 -3.32 31.58 10.74
CA TYR A 158 -4.39 32.29 10.01
C TYR A 158 -5.42 31.34 9.38
N GLY A 159 -5.47 30.08 9.83
CA GLY A 159 -6.45 29.09 9.38
C GLY A 159 -6.20 28.60 7.96
N VAL A 160 -7.26 28.51 7.14
CA VAL A 160 -7.25 27.95 5.80
C VAL A 160 -7.41 29.01 4.73
N TYR A 161 -6.63 28.90 3.67
CA TYR A 161 -6.75 29.69 2.43
C TYR A 161 -7.13 28.80 1.26
N ILE A 162 -7.93 29.33 0.33
CA ILE A 162 -8.34 28.66 -0.90
C ILE A 162 -7.84 29.44 -2.12
N SER A 163 -7.31 28.73 -3.08
CA SER A 163 -7.11 29.21 -4.46
C SER A 163 -8.07 28.45 -5.39
N THR A 164 -8.66 29.16 -6.35
CA THR A 164 -9.50 28.60 -7.41
C THR A 164 -8.88 28.72 -8.79
N ASN A 165 -7.59 29.02 -8.86
CA ASN A 165 -6.85 29.32 -10.10
C ASN A 165 -5.38 28.86 -10.02
N ASP A 166 -5.16 27.61 -9.59
CA ASP A 166 -3.82 26.99 -9.54
C ASP A 166 -2.80 27.74 -8.67
N GLY A 167 -3.25 28.42 -7.61
CA GLY A 167 -2.38 29.17 -6.73
C GLY A 167 -2.05 30.61 -7.19
N ALA A 168 -2.62 31.08 -8.29
CA ALA A 168 -2.35 32.44 -8.80
C ALA A 168 -2.89 33.52 -7.86
N SER A 169 -4.03 33.26 -7.21
CA SER A 169 -4.55 34.11 -6.13
C SER A 169 -5.23 33.27 -5.06
N TRP A 170 -5.30 33.80 -3.85
CA TRP A 170 -5.81 33.14 -2.67
C TRP A 170 -6.77 34.04 -1.90
N SER A 171 -7.72 33.43 -1.20
CA SER A 171 -8.62 34.10 -0.27
C SER A 171 -8.80 33.27 1.00
N ALA A 172 -9.08 33.95 2.11
CA ALA A 172 -9.32 33.29 3.39
C ALA A 172 -10.61 32.46 3.35
N ALA A 173 -10.57 31.28 3.97
CA ALA A 173 -11.66 30.30 4.02
C ALA A 173 -11.86 29.80 5.46
N ASN A 174 -12.16 30.71 6.42
CA ASN A 174 -12.03 30.47 7.86
C ASN A 174 -13.32 30.58 8.65
N THR A 175 -14.47 30.85 8.03
CA THR A 175 -15.73 31.03 8.79
C THR A 175 -16.10 29.76 9.56
N GLY A 176 -16.01 29.84 10.89
CA GLY A 176 -16.31 28.72 11.81
C GLY A 176 -15.07 27.92 12.26
N LEU A 177 -13.88 28.24 11.77
CA LEU A 177 -12.61 27.80 12.38
C LEU A 177 -12.28 28.66 13.60
N PRO A 178 -11.53 28.13 14.57
CA PRO A 178 -10.97 28.95 15.65
C PRO A 178 -10.04 30.01 15.07
N THR A 179 -9.94 31.15 15.76
CA THR A 179 -8.97 32.20 15.46
C THR A 179 -7.62 31.85 16.09
N ASP A 180 -6.53 32.20 15.42
CA ASP A 180 -5.15 31.99 15.88
C ASP A 180 -4.82 30.53 16.21
N ASP A 181 -5.39 29.58 15.42
CA ASP A 181 -5.22 28.16 15.59
C ASP A 181 -4.45 27.54 14.41
N ALA A 182 -3.55 26.62 14.72
CA ALA A 182 -2.79 25.93 13.68
C ALA A 182 -3.68 24.90 12.97
N VAL A 183 -3.62 24.92 11.63
CA VAL A 183 -4.18 23.87 10.78
C VAL A 183 -3.05 22.90 10.44
N ASN A 184 -3.01 21.76 11.13
CA ASN A 184 -1.91 20.80 11.04
C ASN A 184 -2.01 19.91 9.81
N SER A 185 -3.24 19.56 9.38
CA SER A 185 -3.50 18.74 8.20
C SER A 185 -4.82 19.11 7.55
N LEU A 186 -4.83 19.06 6.22
CA LEU A 186 -6.04 19.16 5.39
C LEU A 186 -6.20 17.91 4.56
N THR A 187 -7.43 17.40 4.49
CA THR A 187 -7.77 16.24 3.64
C THR A 187 -9.07 16.49 2.90
N TYR A 188 -9.05 16.31 1.58
CA TYR A 188 -10.24 16.42 0.73
C TYR A 188 -10.84 15.04 0.48
N ASP A 189 -12.09 14.86 0.88
CA ASP A 189 -12.92 13.71 0.54
C ASP A 189 -13.54 13.92 -0.84
N SER A 190 -13.01 13.24 -1.84
CA SER A 190 -13.46 13.33 -3.23
C SER A 190 -14.85 12.73 -3.47
N ILE A 191 -15.36 11.92 -2.55
CA ILE A 191 -16.61 11.20 -2.68
C ILE A 191 -17.76 12.00 -2.11
N GLN A 192 -17.57 12.52 -0.90
CA GLN A 192 -18.58 13.33 -0.23
C GLN A 192 -18.39 14.84 -0.51
N HIS A 193 -17.34 15.21 -1.25
CA HIS A 193 -16.97 16.61 -1.54
C HIS A 193 -16.77 17.45 -0.26
N GLN A 194 -16.16 16.85 0.75
CA GLN A 194 -15.93 17.45 2.05
C GLN A 194 -14.45 17.76 2.25
N LEU A 195 -14.18 18.86 2.93
CA LEU A 195 -12.83 19.23 3.35
C LEU A 195 -12.74 19.07 4.87
N TRP A 196 -11.72 18.36 5.32
CA TRP A 196 -11.42 18.10 6.72
C TRP A 196 -10.17 18.84 7.14
N ALA A 197 -10.19 19.44 8.32
CA ALA A 197 -9.05 20.12 8.93
C ALA A 197 -8.77 19.52 10.31
N ALA A 198 -7.53 19.09 10.51
CA ALA A 198 -6.97 18.76 11.81
C ALA A 198 -6.29 20.01 12.38
N THR A 199 -6.65 20.40 13.60
CA THR A 199 -6.18 21.64 14.23
C THR A 199 -5.71 21.38 15.66
N ASP A 200 -5.11 22.39 16.29
CA ASP A 200 -4.73 22.34 17.71
C ASP A 200 -5.95 22.29 18.66
N GLN A 201 -7.15 22.63 18.17
CA GLN A 201 -8.40 22.59 18.92
C GLN A 201 -9.36 21.50 18.46
N GLY A 202 -8.89 20.51 17.70
CA GLY A 202 -9.68 19.38 17.26
C GLY A 202 -9.87 19.29 15.75
N ILE A 203 -10.97 18.69 15.33
CA ILE A 203 -11.31 18.39 13.93
C ILE A 203 -12.46 19.29 13.49
N TYR A 204 -12.31 19.87 12.32
CA TYR A 204 -13.33 20.67 11.65
C TYR A 204 -13.59 20.11 10.25
N ARG A 205 -14.85 20.22 9.80
CA ARG A 205 -15.27 19.80 8.48
C ARG A 205 -16.06 20.89 7.77
N SER A 206 -15.77 21.05 6.48
CA SER A 206 -16.53 21.92 5.57
C SER A 206 -17.18 21.06 4.48
N GLU A 207 -18.46 21.31 4.20
CA GLU A 207 -19.26 20.68 3.15
C GLU A 207 -19.41 21.59 1.92
N ASN A 208 -18.78 22.78 1.94
CA ASN A 208 -18.92 23.82 0.95
C ASN A 208 -17.58 24.46 0.55
N ARG A 209 -16.55 23.62 0.38
CA ARG A 209 -15.22 24.04 -0.07
C ARG A 209 -14.55 25.09 0.83
N GLY A 210 -14.69 24.96 2.13
CA GLY A 210 -14.05 25.87 3.08
C GLY A 210 -14.84 27.16 3.38
N VAL A 211 -16.00 27.38 2.72
CA VAL A 211 -16.81 28.60 2.99
C VAL A 211 -17.26 28.65 4.45
N THR A 212 -17.69 27.51 5.00
CA THR A 212 -18.01 27.39 6.43
C THR A 212 -17.52 26.08 7.01
N TRP A 213 -17.11 26.12 8.28
CA TRP A 213 -16.59 24.97 9.01
C TRP A 213 -17.44 24.67 10.25
N ARG A 214 -17.49 23.38 10.61
CA ARG A 214 -18.15 22.90 11.84
C ARG A 214 -17.22 21.94 12.56
N ALA A 215 -17.22 22.02 13.90
CA ALA A 215 -16.46 21.10 14.75
C ALA A 215 -17.07 19.71 14.77
N PHE A 216 -16.21 18.70 14.73
CA PHE A 216 -16.53 17.27 14.78
C PHE A 216 -15.67 16.58 15.84
N ASN A 217 -15.88 16.89 17.13
CA ASN A 217 -14.98 16.51 18.23
C ASN A 217 -15.63 15.58 19.25
N ASN A 218 -16.86 15.07 19.01
CA ASN A 218 -17.56 14.22 19.96
C ASN A 218 -16.84 12.88 20.15
N GLY A 219 -16.32 12.63 21.34
CA GLY A 219 -15.52 11.44 21.68
C GLY A 219 -14.00 11.68 21.63
N LEU A 220 -13.53 12.82 21.12
CA LEU A 220 -12.13 13.24 21.29
C LEU A 220 -11.91 13.85 22.70
N PRO A 221 -10.70 13.74 23.26
CA PRO A 221 -10.36 14.45 24.49
C PRO A 221 -10.51 15.97 24.30
N THR A 222 -10.87 16.68 25.37
CA THR A 222 -10.91 18.14 25.35
C THR A 222 -9.52 18.72 25.16
N ASN A 223 -9.40 19.73 24.30
CA ASN A 223 -8.12 20.40 23.97
C ASN A 223 -7.05 19.47 23.41
N VAL A 224 -7.45 18.43 22.69
CA VAL A 224 -6.50 17.54 22.02
C VAL A 224 -5.98 18.21 20.74
N ILE A 225 -4.68 18.24 20.56
CA ILE A 225 -4.05 18.60 19.29
C ILE A 225 -4.27 17.43 18.32
N VAL A 226 -4.89 17.71 17.18
CA VAL A 226 -5.02 16.74 16.09
C VAL A 226 -3.95 17.06 15.04
N ASN A 227 -3.02 16.14 14.87
CA ASN A 227 -1.90 16.30 13.94
C ASN A 227 -2.30 15.95 12.50
N THR A 228 -3.16 14.96 12.32
CA THR A 228 -3.57 14.50 10.99
C THR A 228 -4.98 13.91 11.00
N VAL A 229 -5.71 14.13 9.92
CA VAL A 229 -7.02 13.49 9.67
C VAL A 229 -6.99 12.87 8.28
N GLN A 230 -7.50 11.64 8.16
CA GLN A 230 -7.58 10.92 6.89
C GLN A 230 -8.95 10.27 6.73
N VAL A 231 -9.49 10.36 5.51
CA VAL A 231 -10.77 9.73 5.15
C VAL A 231 -10.46 8.47 4.36
N ALA A 232 -11.04 7.34 4.78
CA ALA A 232 -10.93 6.11 4.01
C ALA A 232 -11.72 6.27 2.71
N GLY A 233 -10.99 6.49 1.62
CA GLY A 233 -11.54 6.47 0.27
C GLY A 233 -12.01 5.06 -0.11
N LEU A 234 -12.84 4.97 -1.15
CA LEU A 234 -13.51 3.75 -1.58
C LEU A 234 -12.57 2.70 -2.19
N SER A 235 -11.93 1.90 -1.37
CA SER A 235 -11.54 0.56 -1.77
C SER A 235 -12.48 -0.46 -1.12
N GLY A 236 -13.80 -0.38 -1.42
CA GLY A 236 -14.78 -1.36 -0.90
C GLY A 236 -15.01 -1.33 0.62
N GLY A 237 -14.51 -0.29 1.31
CA GLY A 237 -14.65 -0.12 2.75
C GLY A 237 -15.96 0.56 3.16
N ALA A 238 -16.30 0.52 4.43
CA ALA A 238 -17.48 1.15 4.99
C ALA A 238 -17.45 2.67 4.72
N GLN A 239 -18.48 3.19 4.09
CA GLN A 239 -18.68 4.63 3.95
C GLN A 239 -18.69 5.29 5.34
N GLY A 240 -17.99 6.41 5.48
CA GLY A 240 -17.97 7.16 6.73
C GLY A 240 -16.82 6.82 7.68
N LEU A 241 -15.87 5.99 7.26
CA LEU A 241 -14.69 5.70 8.07
C LEU A 241 -13.68 6.83 7.96
N VAL A 242 -13.36 7.45 9.10
CA VAL A 242 -12.40 8.57 9.22
C VAL A 242 -11.44 8.26 10.35
N PHE A 243 -10.18 8.63 10.17
CA PHE A 243 -9.10 8.41 11.12
C PHE A 243 -8.48 9.73 11.56
N ALA A 244 -8.11 9.82 12.82
CA ALA A 244 -7.44 10.97 13.40
C ALA A 244 -6.22 10.54 14.21
N GLY A 245 -5.08 11.12 13.88
CA GLY A 245 -3.85 11.04 14.64
C GLY A 245 -3.72 12.27 15.52
N THR A 246 -3.60 12.05 16.83
CA THR A 246 -3.56 13.12 17.80
C THR A 246 -2.29 13.10 18.63
N SER A 247 -2.07 14.14 19.43
CA SER A 247 -1.00 14.19 20.44
C SER A 247 -1.17 13.14 21.56
N HIS A 248 -2.33 12.45 21.63
CA HIS A 248 -2.66 11.51 22.70
C HIS A 248 -3.19 10.16 22.18
N GLY A 249 -2.82 9.78 20.96
CA GLY A 249 -3.19 8.49 20.39
C GLY A 249 -3.95 8.60 19.08
N PHE A 250 -4.42 7.45 18.65
CA PHE A 250 -5.16 7.27 17.39
C PHE A 250 -6.65 7.12 17.68
N TYR A 251 -7.47 7.83 16.89
CA TYR A 251 -8.92 7.79 16.95
C TYR A 251 -9.52 7.43 15.61
N ARG A 252 -10.65 6.74 15.64
CA ARG A 252 -11.43 6.40 14.44
C ARG A 252 -12.89 6.76 14.62
N SER A 253 -13.53 7.13 13.53
CA SER A 253 -14.98 7.31 13.40
C SER A 253 -15.51 6.36 12.33
N GLN A 254 -16.69 5.79 12.56
CA GLN A 254 -17.39 4.93 11.60
C GLN A 254 -18.65 5.61 11.04
N ASP A 255 -18.88 6.86 11.43
CA ASP A 255 -20.09 7.63 11.13
C ASP A 255 -19.77 9.04 10.60
N SER A 256 -18.73 9.14 9.75
CA SER A 256 -18.32 10.39 9.12
C SER A 256 -17.95 11.48 10.13
N GLY A 257 -17.25 11.10 11.22
CA GLY A 257 -16.76 12.02 12.24
C GLY A 257 -17.78 12.41 13.30
N ALA A 258 -19.01 11.89 13.26
CA ALA A 258 -20.02 12.25 14.25
C ALA A 258 -19.65 11.77 15.67
N HIS A 259 -19.00 10.61 15.76
CA HIS A 259 -18.46 10.07 17.01
C HIS A 259 -17.06 9.49 16.79
N TRP A 260 -16.16 9.77 17.71
CA TRP A 260 -14.78 9.25 17.70
C TRP A 260 -14.60 8.24 18.84
N MET A 261 -13.89 7.17 18.52
CA MET A 261 -13.49 6.13 19.47
C MET A 261 -11.98 6.01 19.46
N SER A 262 -11.37 5.95 20.64
CA SER A 262 -9.93 5.63 20.76
C SER A 262 -9.70 4.21 20.26
N SER A 263 -8.56 4.03 19.65
CA SER A 263 -8.02 2.73 19.33
C SER A 263 -7.44 2.06 20.59
N GLU A 264 -6.56 1.12 20.37
CA GLU A 264 -5.90 0.31 21.38
C GLU A 264 -5.25 1.14 22.52
N GLU A 265 -5.31 0.62 23.75
CA GLU A 265 -4.73 1.24 24.95
C GLU A 265 -3.21 1.42 24.85
N SER A 266 -2.54 0.62 24.04
CA SER A 266 -1.08 0.69 23.78
C SER A 266 -0.62 2.00 23.12
N LEU A 267 -1.52 2.70 22.42
CA LEU A 267 -1.23 4.00 21.78
C LEU A 267 -1.58 5.20 22.64
N PHE A 268 -2.11 4.97 23.84
CA PHE A 268 -2.52 6.07 24.71
C PHE A 268 -1.30 6.88 25.18
N GLY A 269 -1.34 8.18 24.92
CA GLY A 269 -0.22 9.08 25.23
C GLY A 269 0.91 9.12 24.20
N THR A 270 0.79 8.36 23.10
CA THR A 270 1.71 8.41 21.97
C THR A 270 1.23 9.43 20.93
N SER A 271 2.09 10.34 20.51
CA SER A 271 1.75 11.27 19.42
C SER A 271 1.77 10.56 18.07
N ILE A 272 0.69 10.70 17.32
CA ILE A 272 0.56 10.20 15.94
C ILE A 272 0.79 11.36 14.98
N HIS A 273 1.85 11.30 14.18
CA HIS A 273 2.24 12.40 13.29
C HIS A 273 1.63 12.27 11.90
N ILE A 274 1.50 11.04 11.39
CA ILE A 274 0.99 10.76 10.04
C ILE A 274 0.15 9.49 10.04
N ILE A 275 -0.88 9.48 9.21
CA ILE A 275 -1.68 8.30 8.85
C ILE A 275 -1.54 8.10 7.34
N LEU A 276 -1.21 6.89 6.93
CA LEU A 276 -1.16 6.47 5.54
C LEU A 276 -2.12 5.28 5.36
N ILE A 277 -3.15 5.48 4.53
CA ILE A 277 -4.09 4.43 4.17
C ILE A 277 -3.55 3.69 2.96
N ASP A 278 -3.50 2.36 3.01
CA ASP A 278 -3.14 1.54 1.86
C ASP A 278 -4.33 1.45 0.90
N PHE A 279 -4.27 2.18 -0.21
CA PHE A 279 -5.36 2.21 -1.19
C PHE A 279 -5.64 0.86 -1.88
N ARG A 280 -4.77 -0.13 -1.73
CA ARG A 280 -4.93 -1.51 -2.26
C ARG A 280 -5.71 -2.40 -1.30
N SER A 281 -5.78 -2.02 -0.04
CA SER A 281 -6.43 -2.78 1.01
C SER A 281 -7.56 -1.97 1.63
N ALA A 282 -8.69 -2.62 1.84
CA ALA A 282 -9.83 -1.97 2.51
C ALA A 282 -9.60 -1.73 4.01
N THR A 283 -8.56 -2.33 4.61
CA THR A 283 -8.38 -2.40 6.06
C THR A 283 -7.00 -2.05 6.56
N THR A 284 -6.00 -1.95 5.66
CA THR A 284 -4.60 -1.72 6.05
C THR A 284 -4.29 -0.24 6.18
N ILE A 285 -3.75 0.12 7.33
CA ILE A 285 -3.34 1.49 7.68
C ILE A 285 -1.93 1.44 8.26
N TYR A 286 -1.14 2.45 7.97
CA TYR A 286 0.15 2.70 8.58
C TYR A 286 0.12 4.01 9.34
N ILE A 287 0.78 4.08 10.49
CA ILE A 287 0.97 5.32 11.24
C ILE A 287 2.44 5.56 11.57
N GLY A 288 2.83 6.83 11.51
CA GLY A 288 4.09 7.32 12.04
C GLY A 288 3.85 7.97 13.39
N THR A 289 4.65 7.58 14.38
CA THR A 289 4.49 7.97 15.78
C THR A 289 5.80 8.44 16.39
N ASP A 290 5.78 8.93 17.63
CA ASP A 290 7.00 9.24 18.43
C ASP A 290 7.89 8.02 18.68
N ILE A 291 7.34 6.83 18.61
CA ILE A 291 8.05 5.58 18.94
C ILE A 291 8.43 4.75 17.72
N GLY A 292 8.04 5.17 16.51
CA GLY A 292 8.31 4.47 15.26
C GLY A 292 7.11 4.37 14.33
N ALA A 293 7.15 3.43 13.39
CA ALA A 293 6.07 3.16 12.45
C ALA A 293 5.31 1.90 12.84
N LEU A 294 3.98 1.97 12.80
CA LEU A 294 3.08 0.86 13.13
C LEU A 294 2.13 0.59 11.96
N ARG A 295 1.63 -0.64 11.90
CA ARG A 295 0.64 -1.10 10.93
C ARG A 295 -0.57 -1.70 11.62
N SER A 296 -1.72 -1.44 11.07
CA SER A 296 -2.99 -2.12 11.36
C SER A 296 -3.52 -2.78 10.08
N ASP A 297 -4.13 -3.95 10.21
CA ASP A 297 -4.80 -4.66 9.11
C ASP A 297 -6.33 -4.76 9.32
N ASP A 298 -6.86 -4.06 10.31
CA ASP A 298 -8.25 -4.12 10.75
C ASP A 298 -8.89 -2.73 10.98
N ASN A 299 -8.49 -1.74 10.17
CA ASN A 299 -8.95 -0.35 10.26
C ASN A 299 -8.60 0.32 11.61
N GLY A 300 -7.40 0.07 12.11
CA GLY A 300 -6.88 0.75 13.29
C GLY A 300 -7.44 0.22 14.62
N GLN A 301 -7.88 -1.03 14.69
CA GLN A 301 -8.29 -1.65 15.95
C GLN A 301 -7.07 -2.17 16.70
N ASP A 302 -6.28 -2.99 16.03
CA ASP A 302 -5.04 -3.56 16.57
C ASP A 302 -3.83 -3.05 15.79
N TRP A 303 -2.69 -2.86 16.45
CA TRP A 303 -1.48 -2.31 15.88
C TRP A 303 -0.26 -3.20 16.12
N GLY A 304 0.57 -3.35 15.10
CA GLY A 304 1.83 -4.07 15.14
C GLY A 304 3.01 -3.22 14.65
N GLU A 305 4.19 -3.43 15.22
CA GLU A 305 5.43 -2.80 14.76
C GLU A 305 5.78 -3.27 13.34
N ILE A 306 6.30 -2.37 12.51
CA ILE A 306 6.76 -2.67 11.16
C ILE A 306 8.26 -2.93 11.20
N GLY A 307 8.67 -4.21 11.29
CA GLY A 307 10.07 -4.60 11.21
C GLY A 307 10.96 -3.99 12.28
N ALA A 308 12.26 -4.29 12.21
CA ALA A 308 13.30 -3.64 13.01
C ALA A 308 14.12 -2.67 12.14
N GLY A 309 14.93 -1.81 12.75
CA GLY A 309 15.90 -0.96 12.02
C GLY A 309 15.54 0.53 11.96
N LEU A 310 14.29 0.93 12.21
CA LEU A 310 14.02 2.29 12.67
C LEU A 310 14.62 2.41 14.08
N SER A 311 15.42 3.43 14.30
CA SER A 311 15.99 3.68 15.63
C SER A 311 14.84 3.87 16.62
N ARG A 312 14.76 3.02 17.64
CA ARG A 312 13.72 3.13 18.69
C ARG A 312 13.71 4.52 19.30
N GLY A 313 12.52 5.12 19.36
CA GLY A 313 12.32 6.47 19.90
C GLY A 313 12.67 7.60 18.95
N LYS A 314 12.85 7.34 17.64
CA LYS A 314 12.85 8.39 16.63
C LYS A 314 11.42 8.59 16.12
N PRO A 315 10.89 9.82 16.15
CA PRO A 315 9.60 10.15 15.59
C PRO A 315 9.58 9.92 14.09
N VAL A 316 8.50 9.33 13.58
CA VAL A 316 8.25 9.15 12.15
C VAL A 316 7.24 10.19 11.70
N TYR A 317 7.70 11.17 10.91
CA TYR A 317 6.91 12.32 10.48
C TYR A 317 6.18 12.11 9.16
N ALA A 318 6.72 11.28 8.27
CA ALA A 318 6.08 10.94 7.00
C ALA A 318 6.23 9.47 6.67
N LEU A 319 5.19 8.94 6.00
CA LEU A 319 5.15 7.60 5.45
C LEU A 319 4.58 7.66 4.03
N LYS A 320 5.19 6.95 3.08
CA LYS A 320 4.72 6.84 1.70
C LYS A 320 4.94 5.43 1.15
N LEU A 321 3.94 4.92 0.45
CA LEU A 321 4.09 3.68 -0.32
C LEU A 321 4.93 3.93 -1.57
N GLY A 322 5.79 2.98 -1.93
CA GLY A 322 6.55 3.06 -3.18
C GLY A 322 5.65 2.99 -4.40
N ALA A 323 5.90 3.83 -5.41
CA ALA A 323 5.07 3.85 -6.61
C ALA A 323 5.38 2.69 -7.58
N SER A 324 6.63 2.21 -7.61
CA SER A 324 7.04 1.07 -8.45
C SER A 324 6.72 -0.28 -7.83
N ASP A 325 6.83 -0.35 -6.52
CA ASP A 325 6.52 -1.53 -5.73
C ASP A 325 5.80 -1.10 -4.45
N TYR A 326 4.50 -1.22 -4.46
CA TYR A 326 3.63 -0.84 -3.34
C TYR A 326 3.83 -1.70 -2.08
N SER A 327 4.64 -2.76 -2.13
CA SER A 327 5.06 -3.46 -0.92
C SER A 327 6.15 -2.70 -0.15
N GLN A 328 6.85 -1.78 -0.81
CA GLN A 328 7.83 -0.91 -0.20
C GLN A 328 7.15 0.25 0.54
N LEU A 329 7.73 0.61 1.68
CA LEU A 329 7.29 1.75 2.48
C LEU A 329 8.49 2.65 2.77
N TYR A 330 8.36 3.94 2.50
CA TYR A 330 9.35 4.95 2.85
C TYR A 330 8.92 5.68 4.11
N ALA A 331 9.87 5.98 4.98
CA ALA A 331 9.65 6.74 6.21
C ALA A 331 10.63 7.89 6.34
N ALA A 332 10.15 9.06 6.78
CA ALA A 332 10.98 10.16 7.25
C ALA A 332 11.03 10.15 8.78
N ALA A 333 12.26 9.98 9.32
CA ALA A 333 12.53 9.98 10.74
C ALA A 333 13.91 10.66 10.99
N ASP A 334 13.98 11.96 10.69
CA ASP A 334 15.16 12.79 10.43
C ASP A 334 15.94 12.37 9.18
N ASP A 335 16.22 11.09 9.03
CA ASP A 335 16.76 10.48 7.82
C ASP A 335 15.63 9.83 7.00
N VAL A 336 15.93 9.41 5.78
CA VAL A 336 14.99 8.61 4.97
C VAL A 336 15.30 7.13 5.13
N TYR A 337 14.27 6.36 5.41
CA TYR A 337 14.33 4.91 5.54
C TYR A 337 13.44 4.23 4.50
N LEU A 338 13.88 3.08 4.03
CA LEU A 338 13.13 2.17 3.17
C LEU A 338 12.84 0.87 3.92
N TYR A 339 11.59 0.50 4.01
CA TYR A 339 11.14 -0.85 4.33
C TYR A 339 10.88 -1.58 3.00
N PRO A 340 11.65 -2.63 2.68
CA PRO A 340 11.56 -3.28 1.35
C PRO A 340 10.28 -4.09 1.14
N GLY A 341 9.41 -4.17 2.14
CA GLY A 341 8.24 -5.02 2.12
C GLY A 341 8.58 -6.50 2.38
N SER A 342 7.55 -7.29 2.58
CA SER A 342 7.70 -8.73 2.45
C SER A 342 7.79 -9.03 0.96
N SER A 343 8.95 -9.40 0.46
CA SER A 343 8.98 -10.09 -0.82
C SER A 343 8.08 -11.32 -0.67
N SER A 344 6.89 -11.26 -1.25
CA SER A 344 6.01 -12.43 -1.43
C SER A 344 6.60 -13.42 -2.45
N GLY A 345 7.88 -13.31 -2.75
CA GLY A 345 8.66 -14.34 -3.36
C GLY A 345 8.66 -15.50 -2.38
N LEU A 346 7.92 -16.57 -2.73
CA LEU A 346 8.05 -17.86 -2.07
C LEU A 346 9.54 -18.13 -1.93
N SER A 347 10.10 -17.87 -0.76
CA SER A 347 11.51 -18.14 -0.48
C SER A 347 11.77 -19.58 -0.86
N PHE A 348 12.87 -19.86 -1.54
CA PHE A 348 13.26 -21.23 -1.90
C PHE A 348 13.20 -22.18 -0.68
N THR A 349 13.36 -21.64 0.53
CA THR A 349 13.19 -22.37 1.79
C THR A 349 11.75 -22.85 2.05
N HIS A 350 10.72 -22.16 1.54
CA HIS A 350 9.32 -22.59 1.63
C HIS A 350 8.90 -23.48 0.47
N LEU A 351 9.56 -23.37 -0.71
CA LEU A 351 9.32 -24.25 -1.84
C LEU A 351 10.00 -25.62 -1.67
N LEU A 352 11.14 -25.65 -0.97
CA LEU A 352 11.92 -26.88 -0.77
C LEU A 352 11.12 -28.02 -0.11
N PRO A 353 10.39 -27.80 1.01
CA PRO A 353 9.58 -28.87 1.62
C PRO A 353 8.42 -29.29 0.71
N ILE A 354 7.78 -28.39 -0.03
CA ILE A 354 6.72 -28.70 -0.99
C ILE A 354 7.29 -29.54 -2.13
N LEU A 355 8.44 -29.17 -2.67
CA LEU A 355 9.14 -29.91 -3.72
C LEU A 355 9.54 -31.31 -3.24
N LEU A 356 10.06 -31.45 -2.02
CA LEU A 356 10.41 -32.73 -1.43
C LEU A 356 9.19 -33.63 -1.25
N VAL A 357 8.05 -33.09 -0.84
CA VAL A 357 6.79 -33.82 -0.73
C VAL A 357 6.32 -34.29 -2.11
N LEU A 358 6.36 -33.44 -3.13
CA LEU A 358 5.99 -33.82 -4.51
C LEU A 358 6.93 -34.89 -5.07
N VAL A 359 8.24 -34.77 -4.84
CA VAL A 359 9.23 -35.78 -5.24
C VAL A 359 8.98 -37.11 -4.51
N PHE A 360 8.68 -37.10 -3.22
CA PHE A 360 8.34 -38.26 -2.42
C PHE A 360 7.10 -38.98 -2.98
N PHE A 361 6.01 -38.25 -3.27
CA PHE A 361 4.80 -38.84 -3.86
C PHE A 361 5.05 -39.36 -5.28
N TYR A 362 5.86 -38.67 -6.08
CA TYR A 362 6.26 -39.17 -7.40
C TYR A 362 7.04 -40.48 -7.31
N LEU A 363 7.95 -40.60 -6.35
CA LEU A 363 8.70 -41.85 -6.12
C LEU A 363 7.77 -43.00 -5.67
N LEU A 364 6.85 -42.74 -4.75
CA LEU A 364 5.84 -43.73 -4.33
C LEU A 364 4.95 -44.13 -5.49
N TYR A 365 4.52 -43.21 -6.32
CA TYR A 365 3.76 -43.50 -7.54
C TYR A 365 4.56 -44.40 -8.52
N ARG A 366 5.84 -44.11 -8.73
CA ARG A 366 6.74 -44.91 -9.56
C ARG A 366 6.93 -46.35 -8.99
N ILE A 367 7.05 -46.49 -7.68
CA ILE A 367 7.15 -47.80 -7.02
C ILE A 367 5.84 -48.58 -7.19
N ALA A 368 4.69 -47.94 -7.00
CA ALA A 368 3.38 -48.57 -7.20
C ALA A 368 3.18 -49.06 -8.65
N LEU A 369 3.56 -48.22 -9.63
CA LEU A 369 3.51 -48.62 -11.06
C LEU A 369 4.42 -49.81 -11.36
N ARG A 370 5.64 -49.86 -10.79
CA ARG A 370 6.54 -51.01 -10.96
C ARG A 370 5.96 -52.29 -10.34
N GLY A 371 5.31 -52.16 -9.18
CA GLY A 371 4.61 -53.26 -8.52
C GLY A 371 3.44 -53.80 -9.35
N MET A 372 2.64 -52.95 -9.97
CA MET A 372 1.54 -53.31 -10.86
C MET A 372 2.03 -54.00 -12.14
N ASN A 373 3.11 -53.51 -12.74
CA ASN A 373 3.69 -54.12 -13.94
C ASN A 373 4.28 -55.52 -13.66
N ARG A 374 4.93 -55.73 -12.50
CA ARG A 374 5.39 -57.06 -12.08
C ARG A 374 4.24 -58.04 -11.88
N ARG A 375 3.11 -57.61 -11.29
CA ARG A 375 1.91 -58.46 -11.15
C ARG A 375 1.24 -58.76 -12.48
N ARG A 376 1.25 -57.87 -13.46
CA ARG A 376 0.75 -58.13 -14.82
C ARG A 376 1.63 -59.12 -15.60
N GLN A 377 2.94 -59.17 -15.37
CA GLN A 377 3.84 -60.14 -15.98
C GLN A 377 3.69 -61.53 -15.35
N ALA A 378 3.37 -61.62 -14.05
CA ALA A 378 3.15 -62.90 -13.36
C ALA A 378 1.78 -63.56 -13.67
N LEU A 379 0.87 -62.82 -14.33
CA LEU A 379 -0.47 -63.32 -14.73
C LEU A 379 -0.59 -63.64 -16.22
N LYS A 380 0.54 -63.75 -16.96
CA LYS A 380 0.46 -64.25 -18.32
C LYS A 380 0.22 -65.78 -18.26
N PRO A 381 -0.88 -66.30 -18.80
CA PRO A 381 -1.11 -67.73 -18.85
C PRO A 381 -0.07 -68.42 -19.78
N GLU A 382 0.47 -69.51 -19.32
CA GLU A 382 1.32 -70.42 -20.12
C GLU A 382 0.61 -70.74 -21.45
N ARG A 383 1.30 -70.56 -22.57
CA ARG A 383 0.81 -71.00 -23.87
C ARG A 383 0.82 -72.49 -23.90
N ILE A 384 -0.35 -73.09 -23.99
CA ILE A 384 -0.51 -74.48 -24.34
C ILE A 384 -0.02 -74.68 -25.78
N ILE A 385 1.02 -75.51 -25.93
CA ILE A 385 1.56 -75.84 -27.24
C ILE A 385 0.63 -76.92 -27.81
N GLU A 386 -0.27 -76.56 -28.71
CA GLU A 386 -0.98 -77.52 -29.56
C GLU A 386 -0.14 -77.87 -30.78
N SER A 387 0.06 -79.12 -31.00
CA SER A 387 0.76 -79.73 -32.14
C SER A 387 -0.01 -79.58 -33.47
N PRO A 388 0.66 -79.51 -34.62
CA PRO A 388 0.04 -79.14 -35.88
C PRO A 388 -0.70 -80.30 -36.56
N PRO A 389 -1.85 -80.09 -37.21
CA PRO A 389 -2.45 -81.01 -38.10
C PRO A 389 -1.88 -80.89 -39.50
N THR A 390 -1.76 -82.12 -40.11
CA THR A 390 -1.22 -82.43 -41.43
C THR A 390 -1.99 -81.79 -42.60
N SER A 391 -1.20 -81.53 -43.62
CA SER A 391 -1.47 -81.24 -45.03
C SER A 391 -2.77 -81.61 -45.68
N GLN A 392 -3.36 -80.78 -46.51
CA GLN A 392 -3.90 -81.09 -47.83
C GLN A 392 -3.94 -79.81 -48.71
N SER A 393 -3.52 -79.99 -49.96
CA SER A 393 -3.32 -79.05 -51.04
C SER A 393 -4.59 -78.64 -51.80
N PRO A 394 -4.53 -77.76 -52.79
CA PRO A 394 -5.62 -76.85 -53.17
C PRO A 394 -6.43 -77.32 -54.41
N PRO A 395 -7.38 -76.51 -54.85
CA PRO A 395 -7.27 -75.97 -56.21
C PRO A 395 -7.75 -74.51 -56.43
N SER A 396 -6.97 -73.92 -57.21
CA SER A 396 -7.10 -72.95 -58.34
C SER A 396 -8.43 -72.18 -58.57
N SER A 397 -8.31 -71.01 -58.89
CA SER A 397 -8.52 -70.32 -60.14
C SER A 397 -9.40 -69.06 -60.13
N ARG A 398 -8.85 -68.04 -60.82
CA ARG A 398 -9.39 -67.01 -61.69
C ARG A 398 -9.96 -65.77 -61.04
N VAL A 399 -9.31 -64.69 -61.26
CA VAL A 399 -9.09 -63.78 -62.41
C VAL A 399 -10.08 -62.61 -62.46
N ASN A 400 -9.49 -61.43 -62.68
CA ASN A 400 -10.00 -60.14 -63.16
C ASN A 400 -10.64 -59.23 -62.13
N GLY A 401 -10.34 -58.00 -62.14
CA GLY A 401 -9.67 -57.09 -63.03
C GLY A 401 -10.10 -55.68 -62.72
N ASN A 402 -9.21 -54.83 -62.99
CA ASN A 402 -9.43 -53.39 -63.27
C ASN A 402 -9.53 -52.37 -62.12
N ASN A 403 -8.47 -51.75 -62.02
CA ASN A 403 -8.28 -50.29 -61.85
C ASN A 403 -9.04 -49.47 -62.94
N PRO A 404 -9.18 -48.13 -63.02
CA PRO A 404 -8.44 -47.12 -62.29
C PRO A 404 -9.21 -45.76 -62.04
N THR A 405 -8.41 -44.81 -61.57
CA THR A 405 -8.52 -43.35 -61.81
C THR A 405 -9.55 -42.59 -60.98
N THR A 406 -9.26 -41.54 -60.47
CA THR A 406 -8.49 -40.29 -60.55
C THR A 406 -9.17 -39.19 -59.75
N LEU A 407 -8.36 -38.41 -59.17
CA LEU A 407 -8.27 -36.96 -59.11
C LEU A 407 -9.40 -36.10 -58.49
N SER A 408 -8.92 -35.32 -57.65
CA SER A 408 -8.93 -33.84 -57.62
C SER A 408 -9.99 -33.15 -56.76
N ASP A 409 -9.44 -32.41 -55.94
CA ASP A 409 -9.48 -30.93 -55.80
C ASP A 409 -10.61 -30.26 -55.00
N LEU A 410 -10.09 -29.40 -54.22
CA LEU A 410 -10.61 -28.08 -53.83
C LEU A 410 -11.81 -28.00 -52.88
N LYS A 411 -11.69 -27.53 -51.73
CA LYS A 411 -11.32 -26.12 -51.34
C LYS A 411 -10.93 -26.08 -49.85
#